data_0f050b49ba27a7e5183e61711fd713c9
#
_entry.id   0f050b49ba27a7e5183e61711fd713c9
#
_cell.length_a   1.000
_cell.length_b   1.000
_cell.length_c   1.000
_cell.angle_alpha   90.00
_cell.angle_beta   90.00
_cell.angle_gamma   90.00
#
_symmetry.space_group_name_H-M   'P 1'
#
loop_
_entity.id
_entity.type
_entity.pdbx_description
1 polymer ?
#
loop_
_entity_poly.entity_id
_entity_poly.type
_entity_poly.pdbx_seq_one_letter_code
_entity_poly.pdbx_strand_id
1 'polypeptide(L)'
;MRTIVITFIIFFTMVQINAQQTRNAEEAKGLEVGTRAPDFSARDASGNEFQLAQALKEGPVVLIFYRGHWCPVCNKHLGQIQDSLQYITDKGTTVIAVSPQKPEYLDKMAEKTGASFSLLYDEGYVIADAYDVTFTPEKKELIIYNTVLNAQLKKSQSDESQRLPIPATYIIGQDGLIAWRQFDPDYKNRANVKNILEALE
;
A
#
# COMPACT_ATOMS: atom_id res chain seq x y z
N MET A 1 -0.80 33.94 60.91
CA MET A 1 -0.04 32.91 60.22
C MET A 1 -0.93 32.34 59.14
N ARG A 2 -0.70 32.64 57.86
CA ARG A 2 -1.45 32.11 56.70
C ARG A 2 -0.66 30.98 56.09
N THR A 3 -1.15 29.75 56.19
CA THR A 3 -0.54 28.57 55.64
C THR A 3 -0.89 28.48 54.14
N ILE A 4 0.07 28.63 53.27
CA ILE A 4 -0.09 28.45 51.82
C ILE A 4 0.09 26.95 51.53
N VAL A 5 -1.01 26.31 51.11
CA VAL A 5 -0.96 24.92 50.58
C VAL A 5 -0.66 24.99 49.09
N ILE A 6 0.55 24.59 48.69
CA ILE A 6 0.94 24.47 47.28
C ILE A 6 0.54 23.08 46.83
N THR A 7 -0.52 23.03 46.01
CA THR A 7 -0.95 21.77 45.37
C THR A 7 -0.11 21.54 44.10
N PHE A 8 0.77 20.57 44.17
CA PHE A 8 1.55 20.10 42.99
C PHE A 8 0.63 19.25 42.11
N ILE A 9 0.22 19.81 40.97
CA ILE A 9 -0.46 19.05 39.90
C ILE A 9 0.60 18.34 39.08
N ILE A 10 0.76 17.04 39.30
CA ILE A 10 1.61 16.18 38.46
C ILE A 10 0.84 15.89 37.16
N PHE A 11 1.23 16.55 36.09
CA PHE A 11 0.79 16.22 34.73
C PHE A 11 1.44 14.91 34.30
N PHE A 12 0.69 13.81 34.43
CA PHE A 12 1.09 12.50 33.91
C PHE A 12 0.85 12.52 32.38
N THR A 13 1.87 12.87 31.60
CA THR A 13 1.83 12.68 30.13
C THR A 13 1.86 11.18 29.86
N MET A 14 0.72 10.60 29.56
CA MET A 14 0.66 9.25 28.97
C MET A 14 1.31 9.31 27.59
N VAL A 15 2.56 8.87 27.50
CA VAL A 15 3.16 8.47 26.25
C VAL A 15 2.42 7.22 25.79
N GLN A 16 1.52 7.36 24.84
CA GLN A 16 0.94 6.21 24.14
C GLN A 16 2.05 5.58 23.33
N ILE A 17 2.66 4.54 23.87
CA ILE A 17 3.49 3.62 23.10
C ILE A 17 2.49 2.88 22.20
N ASN A 18 2.39 3.30 20.94
CA ASN A 18 1.77 2.50 19.90
C ASN A 18 2.63 1.22 19.76
N ALA A 19 2.33 0.21 20.58
CA ALA A 19 2.80 -1.13 20.32
C ALA A 19 2.23 -1.50 18.95
N GLN A 20 3.09 -1.58 17.94
CA GLN A 20 2.73 -2.07 16.62
C GLN A 20 2.13 -3.45 16.81
N GLN A 21 0.81 -3.52 16.70
CA GLN A 21 0.07 -4.74 16.92
C GLN A 21 0.44 -5.72 15.80
N THR A 22 1.14 -6.80 16.15
CA THR A 22 1.44 -7.88 15.21
C THR A 22 0.14 -8.57 14.87
N ARG A 23 -0.37 -8.36 13.67
CA ARG A 23 -1.57 -9.06 13.16
C ARG A 23 -1.19 -9.96 11.99
N ASN A 24 -1.87 -11.09 11.86
CA ASN A 24 -1.73 -11.98 10.72
C ASN A 24 -2.54 -11.46 9.50
N ALA A 25 -2.39 -12.11 8.35
CA ALA A 25 -3.03 -11.66 7.12
C ALA A 25 -4.57 -11.76 7.18
N GLU A 26 -5.13 -12.74 7.88
CA GLU A 26 -6.58 -12.97 8.00
C GLU A 26 -7.28 -11.92 8.87
N GLU A 27 -6.53 -11.20 9.69
CA GLU A 27 -7.05 -10.13 10.54
C GLU A 27 -7.19 -8.81 9.79
N ALA A 28 -6.46 -8.60 8.70
CA ALA A 28 -6.65 -7.47 7.82
C ALA A 28 -7.94 -7.64 7.00
N LYS A 29 -8.69 -6.54 6.82
CA LYS A 29 -10.00 -6.60 6.13
C LYS A 29 -9.99 -5.85 4.80
N GLY A 30 -9.07 -4.90 4.63
CA GLY A 30 -9.14 -3.93 3.55
C GLY A 30 -10.39 -3.06 3.67
N LEU A 31 -10.45 -2.00 2.90
CA LEU A 31 -11.62 -1.12 2.88
C LEU A 31 -12.71 -1.67 1.98
N GLU A 32 -13.98 -1.51 2.39
CA GLU A 32 -15.14 -2.00 1.65
C GLU A 32 -15.55 -1.07 0.50
N VAL A 33 -16.22 -1.64 -0.52
CA VAL A 33 -16.88 -0.86 -1.59
C VAL A 33 -17.89 0.11 -0.97
N GLY A 34 -17.94 1.33 -1.50
CA GLY A 34 -18.76 2.43 -0.98
C GLY A 34 -18.10 3.21 0.17
N THR A 35 -16.97 2.76 0.70
CA THR A 35 -16.19 3.51 1.69
C THR A 35 -15.42 4.65 1.01
N ARG A 36 -15.27 5.79 1.69
CA ARG A 36 -14.40 6.86 1.21
C ARG A 36 -12.94 6.42 1.30
N ALA A 37 -12.25 6.49 0.18
CA ALA A 37 -10.82 6.20 0.11
C ALA A 37 -10.05 7.23 0.94
N PRO A 38 -9.15 6.81 1.86
CA PRO A 38 -8.23 7.72 2.54
C PRO A 38 -7.39 8.47 1.51
N ASP A 39 -7.34 9.79 1.64
CA ASP A 39 -6.49 10.63 0.79
C ASP A 39 -5.02 10.48 1.18
N PHE A 40 -4.14 10.59 0.20
CA PHE A 40 -2.70 10.52 0.43
C PHE A 40 -1.90 11.24 -0.64
N SER A 41 -0.66 11.58 -0.28
CA SER A 41 0.40 11.97 -1.21
C SER A 41 1.59 11.04 -1.00
N ALA A 42 2.25 10.65 -2.09
CA ALA A 42 3.44 9.82 -2.07
C ALA A 42 4.37 10.17 -3.25
N ARG A 43 5.62 9.75 -3.17
CA ARG A 43 6.61 10.00 -4.23
C ARG A 43 7.01 8.70 -4.92
N ASP A 44 7.30 8.80 -6.20
CA ASP A 44 7.96 7.73 -6.94
C ASP A 44 9.49 7.71 -6.68
N ALA A 45 10.19 6.77 -7.30
CA ALA A 45 11.64 6.65 -7.17
C ALA A 45 12.42 7.86 -7.70
N SER A 46 11.85 8.62 -8.64
CA SER A 46 12.44 9.85 -9.18
C SER A 46 12.13 11.10 -8.36
N GLY A 47 11.31 10.96 -7.30
CA GLY A 47 10.88 12.05 -6.43
C GLY A 47 9.68 12.83 -6.93
N ASN A 48 9.04 12.41 -8.04
CA ASN A 48 7.80 13.02 -8.50
C ASN A 48 6.69 12.73 -7.49
N GLU A 49 5.92 13.78 -7.14
CA GLU A 49 4.83 13.65 -6.19
C GLU A 49 3.53 13.25 -6.91
N PHE A 50 2.84 12.26 -6.34
CA PHE A 50 1.48 11.89 -6.66
C PHE A 50 0.55 12.30 -5.51
N GLN A 51 -0.61 12.85 -5.84
CA GLN A 51 -1.66 13.22 -4.88
C GLN A 51 -2.97 12.61 -5.34
N LEU A 52 -3.58 11.75 -4.50
CA LEU A 52 -4.82 11.04 -4.86
C LEU A 52 -5.96 12.04 -5.17
N ALA A 53 -6.18 13.01 -4.30
CA ALA A 53 -7.25 14.00 -4.49
C ALA A 53 -7.09 14.83 -5.80
N GLN A 54 -5.86 15.04 -6.27
CA GLN A 54 -5.64 15.71 -7.55
C GLN A 54 -5.92 14.77 -8.74
N ALA A 55 -5.45 13.52 -8.67
CA ALA A 55 -5.68 12.52 -9.72
C ALA A 55 -7.17 12.25 -9.93
N LEU A 56 -7.97 12.21 -8.86
CA LEU A 56 -9.41 11.99 -8.91
C LEU A 56 -10.18 13.11 -9.62
N LYS A 57 -9.61 14.31 -9.78
CA LYS A 57 -10.23 15.37 -10.59
C LYS A 57 -10.17 15.08 -12.09
N GLU A 58 -9.15 14.34 -12.50
CA GLU A 58 -8.94 13.96 -13.91
C GLU A 58 -9.68 12.69 -14.31
N GLY A 59 -9.85 11.74 -13.38
CA GLY A 59 -10.54 10.47 -13.62
C GLY A 59 -10.50 9.51 -12.44
N PRO A 60 -11.06 8.31 -12.58
CA PRO A 60 -10.90 7.26 -11.59
C PRO A 60 -9.44 6.85 -11.41
N VAL A 61 -9.12 6.26 -10.26
CA VAL A 61 -7.78 5.75 -9.95
C VAL A 61 -7.84 4.26 -9.66
N VAL A 62 -7.01 3.46 -10.35
CA VAL A 62 -6.70 2.08 -9.99
C VAL A 62 -5.49 2.10 -9.07
N LEU A 63 -5.71 1.80 -7.79
CA LEU A 63 -4.69 1.72 -6.74
C LEU A 63 -4.35 0.26 -6.46
N ILE A 64 -3.07 -0.12 -6.59
CA ILE A 64 -2.58 -1.48 -6.39
C ILE A 64 -1.58 -1.52 -5.25
N PHE A 65 -1.84 -2.30 -4.20
CA PHE A 65 -0.85 -2.61 -3.17
C PHE A 65 -0.06 -3.85 -3.54
N TYR A 66 1.27 -3.82 -3.37
CA TYR A 66 2.15 -4.95 -3.66
C TYR A 66 3.28 -5.07 -2.65
N ARG A 67 3.80 -6.31 -2.48
CA ARG A 67 4.78 -6.62 -1.41
C ARG A 67 6.20 -6.16 -1.72
N GLY A 68 6.60 -6.22 -3.01
CA GLY A 68 7.92 -5.79 -3.43
C GLY A 68 8.46 -6.54 -4.66
N HIS A 69 9.58 -6.02 -5.22
CA HIS A 69 10.25 -6.52 -6.43
C HIS A 69 10.76 -7.97 -6.33
N TRP A 70 10.94 -8.46 -5.11
CA TRP A 70 11.36 -9.83 -4.81
C TRP A 70 10.22 -10.86 -4.94
N CYS A 71 8.97 -10.42 -5.01
CA CYS A 71 7.77 -11.26 -5.03
C CYS A 71 7.41 -11.68 -6.47
N PRO A 72 7.59 -12.95 -6.90
CA PRO A 72 7.31 -13.36 -8.27
C PRO A 72 5.86 -13.14 -8.70
N VAL A 73 4.89 -13.35 -7.79
CA VAL A 73 3.46 -13.13 -8.06
C VAL A 73 3.18 -11.65 -8.29
N CYS A 74 3.85 -10.74 -7.53
CA CYS A 74 3.71 -9.30 -7.73
C CYS A 74 4.30 -8.87 -9.09
N ASN A 75 5.47 -9.39 -9.46
CA ASN A 75 6.11 -9.08 -10.73
C ASN A 75 5.21 -9.51 -11.90
N LYS A 76 4.67 -10.74 -11.85
CA LYS A 76 3.72 -11.22 -12.85
C LYS A 76 2.48 -10.34 -12.95
N HIS A 77 1.88 -9.98 -11.81
CA HIS A 77 0.66 -9.15 -11.77
C HIS A 77 0.90 -7.76 -12.35
N LEU A 78 1.94 -7.04 -11.89
CA LEU A 78 2.22 -5.70 -12.40
C LEU A 78 2.66 -5.71 -13.87
N GLY A 79 3.34 -6.76 -14.34
CA GLY A 79 3.62 -6.97 -15.76
C GLY A 79 2.33 -7.12 -16.59
N GLN A 80 1.36 -7.89 -16.11
CA GLN A 80 0.05 -8.03 -16.77
C GLN A 80 -0.74 -6.72 -16.80
N ILE A 81 -0.66 -5.92 -15.74
CA ILE A 81 -1.24 -4.56 -15.72
C ILE A 81 -0.53 -3.69 -16.76
N GLN A 82 0.80 -3.74 -16.85
CA GLN A 82 1.57 -3.00 -17.85
C GLN A 82 1.20 -3.39 -19.28
N ASP A 83 1.11 -4.69 -19.57
CA ASP A 83 0.73 -5.19 -20.90
C ASP A 83 -0.66 -4.70 -21.35
N SER A 84 -1.52 -4.35 -20.39
CA SER A 84 -2.90 -3.92 -20.61
C SER A 84 -3.13 -2.46 -20.24
N LEU A 85 -2.08 -1.71 -19.94
CA LEU A 85 -2.17 -0.35 -19.40
C LEU A 85 -2.99 0.57 -20.29
N GLN A 86 -2.76 0.52 -21.60
CA GLN A 86 -3.47 1.35 -22.57
C GLN A 86 -4.99 1.16 -22.50
N TYR A 87 -5.48 -0.09 -22.37
CA TYR A 87 -6.92 -0.34 -22.26
C TYR A 87 -7.54 0.25 -20.99
N ILE A 88 -6.76 0.34 -19.90
CA ILE A 88 -7.21 0.94 -18.65
C ILE A 88 -7.19 2.47 -18.77
N THR A 89 -6.11 3.03 -19.32
CA THR A 89 -5.97 4.48 -19.46
C THR A 89 -6.89 5.08 -20.52
N ASP A 90 -7.26 4.34 -21.55
CA ASP A 90 -8.27 4.75 -22.56
C ASP A 90 -9.66 5.00 -21.94
N LYS A 91 -9.91 4.46 -20.73
CA LYS A 91 -11.11 4.75 -19.95
C LYS A 91 -10.97 6.01 -19.07
N GLY A 92 -9.94 6.83 -19.28
CA GLY A 92 -9.66 8.03 -18.49
C GLY A 92 -9.15 7.73 -17.08
N THR A 93 -8.62 6.54 -16.83
CA THR A 93 -8.24 6.04 -15.51
C THR A 93 -6.73 6.15 -15.29
N THR A 94 -6.31 6.65 -14.15
CA THR A 94 -4.92 6.63 -13.71
C THR A 94 -4.61 5.33 -12.98
N VAL A 95 -3.48 4.69 -13.30
CA VAL A 95 -2.99 3.49 -12.61
C VAL A 95 -1.79 3.84 -11.76
N ILE A 96 -1.81 3.41 -10.50
CA ILE A 96 -0.70 3.53 -9.55
C ILE A 96 -0.50 2.24 -8.76
N ALA A 97 0.74 1.96 -8.36
CA ALA A 97 1.01 0.88 -7.44
C ALA A 97 1.85 1.37 -6.25
N VAL A 98 1.50 0.93 -5.05
CA VAL A 98 2.04 1.39 -3.77
C VAL A 98 2.74 0.25 -3.05
N SER A 99 3.93 0.50 -2.57
CA SER A 99 4.70 -0.45 -1.76
C SER A 99 5.53 0.28 -0.71
N PRO A 100 5.75 -0.30 0.47
CA PRO A 100 6.67 0.27 1.46
C PRO A 100 8.14 0.09 1.08
N GLN A 101 8.47 -0.43 -0.10
CA GLN A 101 9.85 -0.53 -0.56
C GLN A 101 10.45 0.84 -0.84
N LYS A 102 11.70 1.04 -0.39
CA LYS A 102 12.49 2.25 -0.64
C LYS A 102 12.67 2.51 -2.14
N PRO A 103 12.90 3.77 -2.54
CA PRO A 103 12.95 4.18 -3.95
C PRO A 103 13.80 3.31 -4.87
N GLU A 104 15.00 2.92 -4.43
CA GLU A 104 15.90 2.07 -5.22
C GLU A 104 15.36 0.65 -5.51
N TYR A 105 14.35 0.21 -4.77
CA TYR A 105 13.66 -1.07 -5.01
C TYR A 105 12.39 -0.91 -5.85
N LEU A 106 11.82 0.30 -5.91
CA LEU A 106 10.77 0.65 -6.87
C LEU A 106 11.35 0.63 -8.29
N ASP A 107 12.55 1.18 -8.50
CA ASP A 107 13.25 1.10 -9.78
C ASP A 107 13.45 -0.35 -10.23
N LYS A 108 13.89 -1.23 -9.33
CA LYS A 108 14.01 -2.67 -9.62
C LYS A 108 12.67 -3.33 -9.97
N MET A 109 11.57 -2.84 -9.41
CA MET A 109 10.24 -3.32 -9.79
C MET A 109 9.88 -2.84 -11.20
N ALA A 110 10.12 -1.57 -11.53
CA ALA A 110 9.89 -1.02 -12.86
C ALA A 110 10.71 -1.77 -13.92
N GLU A 111 12.01 -2.01 -13.67
CA GLU A 111 12.88 -2.78 -14.56
C GLU A 111 12.36 -4.20 -14.82
N LYS A 112 11.87 -4.90 -13.77
CA LYS A 112 11.39 -6.27 -13.88
C LYS A 112 10.06 -6.41 -14.60
N THR A 113 9.19 -5.41 -14.50
CA THR A 113 7.81 -5.47 -14.99
C THR A 113 7.56 -4.64 -16.23
N GLY A 114 8.50 -3.75 -16.58
CA GLY A 114 8.32 -2.74 -17.62
C GLY A 114 7.31 -1.66 -17.23
N ALA A 115 6.92 -1.57 -15.95
CA ALA A 115 5.88 -0.65 -15.48
C ALA A 115 6.23 0.80 -15.86
N SER A 116 5.35 1.44 -16.65
CA SER A 116 5.41 2.85 -17.01
C SER A 116 4.42 3.71 -16.22
N PHE A 117 3.57 3.08 -15.41
CA PHE A 117 2.71 3.76 -14.43
C PHE A 117 3.46 4.00 -13.11
N SER A 118 2.97 4.94 -12.30
CA SER A 118 3.65 5.35 -11.06
C SER A 118 3.74 4.23 -10.04
N LEU A 119 4.97 3.92 -9.62
CA LEU A 119 5.28 3.08 -8.48
C LEU A 119 5.64 4.00 -7.30
N LEU A 120 4.83 4.00 -6.26
CA LEU A 120 4.89 4.96 -5.16
C LEU A 120 5.47 4.35 -3.89
N TYR A 121 6.30 5.13 -3.21
CA TYR A 121 6.89 4.78 -1.92
C TYR A 121 5.92 5.07 -0.78
N ASP A 122 5.53 4.04 -0.06
CA ASP A 122 4.73 4.14 1.17
C ASP A 122 5.66 4.21 2.38
N GLU A 123 6.15 5.40 2.68
CA GLU A 123 7.00 5.63 3.83
C GLU A 123 6.25 5.37 5.14
N GLY A 124 6.81 4.49 5.98
CA GLY A 124 6.22 4.13 7.28
C GLY A 124 4.90 3.34 7.19
N TYR A 125 4.53 2.81 6.01
CA TYR A 125 3.27 2.08 5.78
C TYR A 125 2.00 2.92 5.97
N VAL A 126 2.11 4.25 5.89
CA VAL A 126 1.01 5.19 6.19
C VAL A 126 -0.20 4.92 5.29
N ILE A 127 0.04 4.67 4.00
CA ILE A 127 -1.03 4.42 3.03
C ILE A 127 -1.61 3.01 3.26
N ALA A 128 -0.77 1.99 3.35
CA ALA A 128 -1.20 0.61 3.53
C ALA A 128 -1.94 0.40 4.86
N ASP A 129 -1.52 1.08 5.94
CA ASP A 129 -2.22 1.06 7.23
C ASP A 129 -3.59 1.76 7.14
N ALA A 130 -3.69 2.90 6.45
CA ALA A 130 -4.95 3.62 6.25
C ALA A 130 -5.98 2.81 5.43
N TYR A 131 -5.51 1.96 4.49
CA TYR A 131 -6.36 1.06 3.71
C TYR A 131 -6.59 -0.31 4.36
N ASP A 132 -6.10 -0.51 5.58
CA ASP A 132 -6.24 -1.75 6.37
C ASP A 132 -5.70 -3.00 5.66
N VAL A 133 -4.56 -2.85 4.95
CA VAL A 133 -3.98 -3.95 4.17
C VAL A 133 -2.64 -4.47 4.72
N THR A 134 -2.16 -4.01 5.88
CA THR A 134 -0.88 -4.47 6.44
C THR A 134 -1.02 -5.70 7.31
N PHE A 135 0.03 -6.54 7.32
CA PHE A 135 0.16 -7.68 8.22
C PHE A 135 1.62 -7.95 8.57
N THR A 136 1.85 -8.77 9.60
CA THR A 136 3.18 -9.24 9.99
C THR A 136 3.32 -10.70 9.57
N PRO A 137 4.25 -11.04 8.65
CA PRO A 137 4.49 -12.42 8.26
C PRO A 137 4.97 -13.28 9.43
N GLU A 138 4.63 -14.56 9.41
CA GLU A 138 5.15 -15.52 10.39
C GLU A 138 6.67 -15.71 10.25
N LYS A 139 7.33 -16.15 11.32
CA LYS A 139 8.79 -16.37 11.32
C LYS A 139 9.27 -17.28 10.18
N LYS A 140 8.50 -18.35 9.88
CA LYS A 140 8.81 -19.26 8.75
C LYS A 140 8.75 -18.58 7.40
N GLU A 141 7.80 -17.68 7.20
CA GLU A 141 7.64 -16.90 5.96
C GLU A 141 8.78 -15.87 5.84
N LEU A 142 9.12 -15.18 6.94
CA LEU A 142 10.23 -14.23 6.97
C LEU A 142 11.56 -14.89 6.59
N ILE A 143 11.81 -16.13 7.02
CA ILE A 143 12.98 -16.91 6.61
C ILE A 143 12.96 -17.10 5.08
N ILE A 144 11.84 -17.59 4.53
CA ILE A 144 11.71 -17.83 3.08
C ILE A 144 11.89 -16.53 2.30
N TYR A 145 11.22 -15.44 2.71
CA TYR A 145 11.30 -14.16 2.01
C TYR A 145 12.72 -13.60 2.02
N ASN A 146 13.40 -13.61 3.16
CA ASN A 146 14.73 -13.00 3.29
C ASN A 146 15.87 -13.88 2.73
N THR A 147 15.75 -15.22 2.74
CA THR A 147 16.79 -16.14 2.27
C THR A 147 16.54 -16.64 0.85
N VAL A 148 15.38 -17.27 0.58
CA VAL A 148 15.10 -17.88 -0.72
C VAL A 148 14.75 -16.83 -1.77
N LEU A 149 13.92 -15.83 -1.39
CA LEU A 149 13.48 -14.76 -2.30
C LEU A 149 14.38 -13.52 -2.24
N ASN A 150 15.38 -13.52 -1.37
CA ASN A 150 16.33 -12.41 -1.18
C ASN A 150 15.64 -11.04 -0.99
N ALA A 151 14.54 -11.03 -0.25
CA ALA A 151 13.75 -9.82 -0.02
C ALA A 151 14.48 -8.75 0.78
N GLN A 152 15.37 -9.16 1.68
CA GLN A 152 16.12 -8.28 2.60
C GLN A 152 15.19 -7.26 3.28
N LEU A 153 14.05 -7.72 3.84
CA LEU A 153 12.93 -6.86 4.27
C LEU A 153 13.37 -5.71 5.19
N LYS A 154 14.23 -5.95 6.17
CA LYS A 154 14.75 -4.87 7.06
C LYS A 154 15.51 -3.76 6.31
N LYS A 155 16.13 -4.09 5.18
CA LYS A 155 16.89 -3.14 4.37
C LYS A 155 16.03 -2.49 3.30
N SER A 156 15.19 -3.29 2.64
CA SER A 156 14.44 -2.88 1.45
C SER A 156 13.15 -2.13 1.75
N GLN A 157 12.59 -2.29 2.95
CA GLN A 157 11.36 -1.63 3.35
C GLN A 157 11.60 -0.28 4.04
N SER A 158 10.56 0.50 4.24
CA SER A 158 10.58 1.82 4.87
C SER A 158 11.01 1.77 6.34
N ASP A 159 10.76 0.65 7.03
CA ASP A 159 11.18 0.40 8.41
C ASP A 159 11.69 -1.04 8.62
N GLU A 160 12.15 -1.36 9.83
CA GLU A 160 12.68 -2.67 10.19
C GLU A 160 11.62 -3.67 10.68
N SER A 161 10.35 -3.31 10.69
CA SER A 161 9.25 -4.14 11.21
C SER A 161 9.05 -5.43 10.41
N GLN A 162 9.48 -5.44 9.14
CA GLN A 162 9.26 -6.52 8.19
C GLN A 162 7.77 -6.82 7.93
N ARG A 163 6.88 -5.86 8.23
CA ARG A 163 5.48 -5.94 7.83
C ARG A 163 5.37 -5.92 6.32
N LEU A 164 4.27 -6.42 5.79
CA LEU A 164 3.99 -6.41 4.36
C LEU A 164 2.54 -5.97 4.11
N PRO A 165 2.27 -5.33 2.97
CA PRO A 165 0.90 -5.18 2.53
C PRO A 165 0.36 -6.52 1.99
N ILE A 166 -0.89 -6.83 2.32
CA ILE A 166 -1.69 -7.78 1.55
C ILE A 166 -1.91 -7.12 0.19
N PRO A 167 -1.55 -7.80 -0.89
CA PRO A 167 -1.76 -7.23 -2.20
C PRO A 167 -3.24 -7.09 -2.49
N ALA A 168 -3.66 -5.87 -2.69
CA ALA A 168 -5.04 -5.49 -2.98
C ALA A 168 -5.09 -4.58 -4.20
N THR A 169 -6.23 -4.55 -4.87
CA THR A 169 -6.51 -3.60 -5.95
C THR A 169 -7.83 -2.92 -5.66
N TYR A 170 -7.83 -1.60 -5.71
CA TYR A 170 -9.00 -0.76 -5.56
C TYR A 170 -9.22 0.08 -6.80
N ILE A 171 -10.48 0.27 -7.19
CA ILE A 171 -10.89 1.32 -8.12
C ILE A 171 -11.58 2.39 -7.29
N ILE A 172 -11.03 3.60 -7.34
CA ILE A 172 -11.54 4.76 -6.62
C ILE A 172 -12.19 5.68 -7.65
N GLY A 173 -13.48 5.93 -7.49
CA GLY A 173 -14.24 6.84 -8.35
C GLY A 173 -13.86 8.30 -8.13
N GLN A 174 -14.19 9.18 -9.08
CA GLN A 174 -13.96 10.63 -8.98
C GLN A 174 -14.64 11.27 -7.76
N ASP A 175 -15.69 10.64 -7.22
CA ASP A 175 -16.35 11.02 -5.96
C ASP A 175 -15.54 10.69 -4.70
N GLY A 176 -14.39 10.00 -4.87
CA GLY A 176 -13.51 9.55 -3.81
C GLY A 176 -14.03 8.31 -3.07
N LEU A 177 -15.03 7.60 -3.59
CA LEU A 177 -15.51 6.35 -3.02
C LEU A 177 -14.83 5.16 -3.69
N ILE A 178 -14.62 4.07 -2.95
CA ILE A 178 -14.16 2.80 -3.50
C ILE A 178 -15.31 2.19 -4.32
N ALA A 179 -15.18 2.19 -5.64
CA ALA A 179 -16.19 1.65 -6.55
C ALA A 179 -16.07 0.12 -6.70
N TRP A 180 -14.85 -0.40 -6.60
CA TRP A 180 -14.56 -1.83 -6.72
C TRP A 180 -13.29 -2.19 -5.98
N ARG A 181 -13.20 -3.46 -5.53
CA ARG A 181 -11.98 -3.99 -4.92
C ARG A 181 -11.73 -5.45 -5.26
N GLN A 182 -10.47 -5.84 -5.27
CA GLN A 182 -9.99 -7.19 -5.08
C GLN A 182 -9.09 -7.19 -3.86
N PHE A 183 -9.52 -7.87 -2.81
CA PHE A 183 -8.76 -8.07 -1.58
C PHE A 183 -8.89 -9.53 -1.15
N ASP A 184 -7.76 -10.19 -0.90
CA ASP A 184 -7.73 -11.56 -0.41
C ASP A 184 -6.45 -11.74 0.44
N PRO A 185 -6.56 -12.25 1.68
CA PRO A 185 -5.40 -12.60 2.50
C PRO A 185 -4.43 -13.59 1.81
N ASP A 186 -4.94 -14.50 0.97
CA ASP A 186 -4.08 -15.29 0.09
C ASP A 186 -3.52 -14.39 -1.02
N TYR A 187 -2.25 -14.02 -0.85
CA TYR A 187 -1.53 -13.14 -1.76
C TYR A 187 -1.44 -13.63 -3.22
N LYS A 188 -1.86 -14.87 -3.51
CA LYS A 188 -1.88 -15.41 -4.88
C LYS A 188 -3.12 -14.99 -5.64
N ASN A 189 -4.20 -14.69 -4.93
CA ASN A 189 -5.45 -14.23 -5.51
C ASN A 189 -5.36 -12.74 -5.84
N ARG A 190 -5.35 -12.42 -7.14
CA ARG A 190 -5.13 -11.07 -7.67
C ARG A 190 -6.29 -10.61 -8.54
N ALA A 191 -6.45 -9.29 -8.59
CA ALA A 191 -7.27 -8.70 -9.63
C ALA A 191 -6.73 -9.11 -11.01
N ASN A 192 -7.59 -9.63 -11.86
CA ASN A 192 -7.23 -9.80 -13.26
C ASN A 192 -7.65 -8.56 -14.06
N VAL A 193 -6.97 -8.32 -15.16
CA VAL A 193 -7.22 -7.14 -16.01
C VAL A 193 -8.66 -7.06 -16.49
N LYS A 194 -9.27 -8.21 -16.84
CA LYS A 194 -10.66 -8.27 -17.30
C LYS A 194 -11.61 -7.70 -16.25
N ASN A 195 -11.48 -8.12 -14.99
CA ASN A 195 -12.35 -7.63 -13.91
C ASN A 195 -12.15 -6.13 -13.65
N ILE A 196 -10.92 -5.62 -13.78
CA ILE A 196 -10.63 -4.18 -13.67
C ILE A 196 -11.34 -3.43 -14.78
N LEU A 197 -11.24 -3.89 -16.04
CA LEU A 197 -11.87 -3.25 -17.20
C LEU A 197 -13.41 -3.27 -17.13
N GLU A 198 -14.00 -4.39 -16.68
CA GLU A 198 -15.45 -4.51 -16.46
C GLU A 198 -15.94 -3.56 -15.35
N ALA A 199 -15.15 -3.37 -14.30
CA ALA A 199 -15.50 -2.47 -13.19
C ALA A 199 -15.31 -0.97 -13.53
N LEU A 200 -14.66 -0.66 -14.64
CA LEU A 200 -14.51 0.70 -15.18
C LEU A 200 -15.57 1.05 -16.24
N GLU A 201 -16.51 0.16 -16.54
CA GLU A 201 -17.66 0.41 -17.44
C GLU A 201 -18.78 1.15 -16.72
#